data_d7569a1261f8388470b815e7cb3a1402
#
_entry.id   d7569a1261f8388470b815e7cb3a1402
#
_cell.length_a   1.000
_cell.length_b   1.000
_cell.length_c   1.000
_cell.angle_alpha   90.00
_cell.angle_beta   90.00
_cell.angle_gamma   90.00
#
_symmetry.space_group_name_H-M   'P 1'
#
loop_
_entity.id
_entity.type
_entity.pdbx_description
1 polymer ?
#
loop_
_entity_poly.entity_id
_entity_poly.type
_entity_poly.pdbx_seq_one_letter_code
_entity_poly.pdbx_strand_id
1 'polypeptide(L)'
;MSPSVNPANITYDNRVPYVTVNEVKNSPIASSVDLSNLIPGGDAGAQTAAIQQLIYMASAQADNICLGATGTLCATINTEQGRYRANRQGFIVVHPAYWPILEVDSFAIGSLPGGQTPITVSSSNCWVESRQFTVTANASTLTTVGPLDFGSMGYTNQAQFCTYTYVNGFANTTLAASASASATSIQVASATGIYAGQPLTIWDGSSTESVMIASSWNGTSTTLPINTALTYAHASAVNVSALPATVKQAVIHLVVAAIKQRGEGGLVIAEVGAPTAATSNDVTSSSDLARARDLLHAFLQVWGRT
;
A
#
# COMPACT_ATOMS: atom_id res chain seq x y z
N MET A 1 3.91 -1.37 -25.40
CA MET A 1 2.50 -1.18 -24.99
C MET A 1 2.51 -1.18 -23.48
N SER A 2 1.98 -0.14 -22.85
CA SER A 2 1.82 -0.13 -21.41
C SER A 2 0.87 -1.26 -21.00
N PRO A 3 1.13 -2.00 -19.89
CA PRO A 3 0.17 -2.97 -19.38
C PRO A 3 -1.16 -2.24 -19.14
N SER A 4 -2.26 -2.84 -19.63
CA SER A 4 -3.58 -2.28 -19.34
C SER A 4 -3.98 -2.75 -17.94
N VAL A 5 -3.87 -1.86 -16.98
CA VAL A 5 -4.46 -2.08 -15.65
C VAL A 5 -5.97 -2.01 -15.81
N ASN A 6 -6.69 -3.04 -15.37
CA ASN A 6 -8.14 -2.99 -15.34
C ASN A 6 -8.59 -2.21 -14.09
N PRO A 7 -9.05 -0.96 -14.21
CA PRO A 7 -9.43 -0.15 -13.05
C PRO A 7 -10.68 -0.68 -12.33
N ALA A 8 -11.40 -1.64 -12.90
CA ALA A 8 -12.61 -2.17 -12.30
C ALA A 8 -12.39 -3.00 -11.02
N ASN A 9 -11.14 -3.42 -10.75
CA ASN A 9 -10.83 -4.22 -9.55
C ASN A 9 -10.21 -3.41 -8.40
N ILE A 10 -10.08 -2.10 -8.56
CA ILE A 10 -9.58 -1.25 -7.47
C ILE A 10 -10.78 -0.82 -6.63
N THR A 11 -11.07 -1.54 -5.56
CA THR A 11 -12.10 -1.16 -4.59
C THR A 11 -11.56 0.00 -3.74
N TYR A 12 -11.83 1.23 -4.16
CA TYR A 12 -11.38 2.45 -3.45
C TYR A 12 -12.11 2.69 -2.13
N ASP A 13 -13.26 2.05 -1.90
CA ASP A 13 -14.20 2.42 -0.84
C ASP A 13 -13.85 1.89 0.57
N ASN A 14 -12.85 1.02 0.71
CA ASN A 14 -12.46 0.42 1.98
C ASN A 14 -11.00 0.68 2.37
N ARG A 15 -10.38 1.76 1.89
CA ARG A 15 -9.00 2.08 2.24
C ARG A 15 -8.91 2.47 3.71
N VAL A 16 -8.17 1.68 4.47
CA VAL A 16 -7.76 2.08 5.82
C VAL A 16 -6.74 3.21 5.67
N PRO A 17 -6.96 4.37 6.30
CA PRO A 17 -6.00 5.47 6.26
C PRO A 17 -4.65 5.03 6.85
N TYR A 18 -3.56 5.64 6.41
CA TYR A 18 -2.20 5.24 6.82
C TYR A 18 -1.90 5.56 8.27
N VAL A 19 -2.57 6.56 8.82
CA VAL A 19 -2.47 6.94 10.23
C VAL A 19 -3.87 7.14 10.81
N THR A 20 -3.99 6.99 12.12
CA THR A 20 -5.22 7.26 12.86
C THR A 20 -5.24 8.70 13.41
N VAL A 21 -6.41 9.17 13.82
CA VAL A 21 -6.55 10.47 14.47
C VAL A 21 -5.69 10.55 15.74
N ASN A 22 -5.59 9.45 16.49
CA ASN A 22 -4.78 9.40 17.71
C ASN A 22 -3.28 9.48 17.40
N GLU A 23 -2.82 8.82 16.35
CA GLU A 23 -1.42 8.92 15.90
C GLU A 23 -1.08 10.38 15.52
N VAL A 24 -1.98 11.08 14.83
CA VAL A 24 -1.77 12.50 14.49
C VAL A 24 -1.75 13.35 15.76
N LYS A 25 -2.76 13.22 16.63
CA LYS A 25 -2.87 14.02 17.86
C LYS A 25 -1.69 13.84 18.82
N ASN A 26 -1.14 12.63 18.88
CA ASN A 26 -0.02 12.28 19.78
C ASN A 26 1.35 12.49 19.12
N SER A 27 1.40 12.88 17.84
CA SER A 27 2.66 13.09 17.13
C SER A 27 3.32 14.40 17.54
N PRO A 28 4.62 14.40 17.88
CA PRO A 28 5.38 15.64 18.09
C PRO A 28 5.35 16.58 16.88
N ILE A 29 5.20 16.06 15.67
CA ILE A 29 5.11 16.84 14.42
C ILE A 29 3.84 17.72 14.43
N ALA A 30 2.72 17.18 14.93
CA ALA A 30 1.45 17.90 14.98
C ALA A 30 1.40 18.94 16.11
N SER A 31 2.37 18.97 17.04
CA SER A 31 2.43 19.97 18.12
C SER A 31 2.58 21.41 17.59
N SER A 32 2.98 21.58 16.34
CA SER A 32 3.12 22.90 15.69
C SER A 32 1.81 23.51 15.18
N VAL A 33 0.68 22.79 15.27
CA VAL A 33 -0.63 23.22 14.77
C VAL A 33 -1.70 23.03 15.84
N ASP A 34 -2.73 23.91 15.81
CA ASP A 34 -3.88 23.79 16.68
C ASP A 34 -4.92 22.84 16.06
N LEU A 35 -5.04 21.64 16.64
CA LEU A 35 -6.01 20.62 16.22
C LEU A 35 -7.39 20.79 16.85
N SER A 36 -7.54 21.74 17.81
CA SER A 36 -8.79 21.93 18.55
C SER A 36 -9.76 22.90 17.86
N ASN A 37 -9.30 23.63 16.85
CA ASN A 37 -10.07 24.67 16.15
C ASN A 37 -10.04 24.57 14.62
N LEU A 38 -10.06 23.36 14.11
CA LEU A 38 -10.08 23.12 12.64
C LEU A 38 -11.42 23.55 12.04
N ILE A 39 -12.51 23.41 12.77
CA ILE A 39 -13.84 23.90 12.43
C ILE A 39 -14.23 24.93 13.49
N PRO A 40 -14.31 26.22 13.15
CA PRO A 40 -14.70 27.26 14.10
C PRO A 40 -16.07 26.98 14.71
N GLY A 41 -16.15 26.96 16.05
CA GLY A 41 -17.39 26.65 16.76
C GLY A 41 -17.83 25.19 16.70
N GLY A 42 -17.07 24.31 16.10
CA GLY A 42 -17.36 22.88 16.10
C GLY A 42 -17.05 22.20 17.42
N ASP A 43 -17.81 21.17 17.75
CA ASP A 43 -17.57 20.34 18.94
C ASP A 43 -16.37 19.39 18.72
N ALA A 44 -15.99 18.62 19.73
CA ALA A 44 -14.87 17.67 19.66
C ALA A 44 -15.09 16.59 18.59
N GLY A 45 -16.34 16.21 18.32
CA GLY A 45 -16.69 15.26 17.26
C GLY A 45 -16.43 15.84 15.88
N ALA A 46 -16.84 17.10 15.65
CA ALA A 46 -16.58 17.81 14.40
C ALA A 46 -15.09 18.00 14.14
N GLN A 47 -14.29 18.34 15.17
CA GLN A 47 -12.84 18.44 15.04
C GLN A 47 -12.22 17.09 14.67
N THR A 48 -12.65 15.99 15.31
CA THR A 48 -12.18 14.64 15.03
C THR A 48 -12.51 14.23 13.60
N ALA A 49 -13.72 14.52 13.13
CA ALA A 49 -14.13 14.24 11.74
C ALA A 49 -13.30 15.04 10.72
N ALA A 50 -12.99 16.31 11.02
CA ALA A 50 -12.12 17.12 10.17
C ALA A 50 -10.70 16.56 10.08
N ILE A 51 -10.10 16.12 11.20
CA ILE A 51 -8.80 15.46 11.20
C ILE A 51 -8.87 14.18 10.36
N GLN A 52 -9.91 13.36 10.54
CA GLN A 52 -10.10 12.13 9.78
C GLN A 52 -10.14 12.39 8.27
N GLN A 53 -10.87 13.43 7.84
CA GLN A 53 -10.93 13.81 6.43
C GLN A 53 -9.55 14.24 5.90
N LEU A 54 -8.80 15.03 6.67
CA LEU A 54 -7.44 15.44 6.29
C LEU A 54 -6.50 14.23 6.18
N ILE A 55 -6.63 13.24 7.06
CA ILE A 55 -5.85 12.00 7.00
C ILE A 55 -6.14 11.22 5.71
N TYR A 56 -7.41 11.10 5.31
CA TYR A 56 -7.78 10.46 4.03
C TYR A 56 -7.15 11.18 2.83
N MET A 57 -7.24 12.50 2.81
CA MET A 57 -6.65 13.33 1.75
C MET A 57 -5.12 13.19 1.71
N ALA A 58 -4.47 13.23 2.88
CA ALA A 58 -3.02 13.08 3.01
C ALA A 58 -2.55 11.67 2.59
N SER A 59 -3.31 10.62 2.96
CA SER A 59 -3.00 9.25 2.53
C SER A 59 -3.11 9.10 1.01
N ALA A 60 -4.16 9.66 0.40
CA ALA A 60 -4.30 9.68 -1.06
C ALA A 60 -3.21 10.52 -1.74
N GLN A 61 -2.76 11.61 -1.12
CA GLN A 61 -1.65 12.41 -1.63
C GLN A 61 -0.32 11.66 -1.56
N ALA A 62 -0.07 10.89 -0.50
CA ALA A 62 1.09 10.02 -0.39
C ALA A 62 1.11 8.96 -1.50
N ASP A 63 -0.05 8.32 -1.78
CA ASP A 63 -0.20 7.41 -2.90
C ASP A 63 0.13 8.08 -4.23
N ASN A 64 -0.43 9.26 -4.47
CA ASN A 64 -0.22 10.00 -5.71
C ASN A 64 1.26 10.40 -5.91
N ILE A 65 1.96 10.75 -4.84
CA ILE A 65 3.40 11.04 -4.87
C ILE A 65 4.19 9.79 -5.24
N CYS A 66 3.87 8.62 -4.65
CA CYS A 66 4.65 7.40 -4.83
C CYS A 66 4.32 6.64 -6.12
N LEU A 67 3.04 6.57 -6.48
CA LEU A 67 2.50 5.61 -7.44
C LEU A 67 1.71 6.28 -8.58
N GLY A 68 1.52 7.58 -8.50
CA GLY A 68 0.61 8.29 -9.41
C GLY A 68 -0.87 8.08 -9.05
N ALA A 69 -1.75 8.50 -9.95
CA ALA A 69 -3.19 8.64 -9.68
C ALA A 69 -3.95 7.33 -9.40
N THR A 70 -3.38 6.16 -9.71
CA THR A 70 -4.11 4.89 -9.70
C THR A 70 -3.60 3.86 -8.70
N GLY A 71 -2.44 4.09 -8.09
CA GLY A 71 -1.84 3.16 -7.14
C GLY A 71 -2.20 3.44 -5.68
N THR A 72 -1.90 2.49 -4.81
CA THR A 72 -1.89 2.66 -3.36
C THR A 72 -0.73 1.88 -2.74
N LEU A 73 -0.13 2.42 -1.70
CA LEU A 73 0.91 1.73 -0.92
C LEU A 73 0.33 0.61 -0.05
N CYS A 74 -0.98 0.65 0.24
CA CYS A 74 -1.65 -0.46 0.93
C CYS A 74 -1.72 -1.71 0.05
N ALA A 75 -1.74 -2.86 0.71
CA ALA A 75 -1.89 -4.13 0.01
C ALA A 75 -3.19 -4.18 -0.79
N THR A 76 -3.06 -4.44 -2.08
CA THR A 76 -4.16 -4.57 -3.03
C THR A 76 -3.94 -5.75 -3.96
N ILE A 77 -5.05 -6.29 -4.47
CA ILE A 77 -5.05 -7.33 -5.48
C ILE A 77 -5.19 -6.65 -6.84
N ASN A 78 -4.22 -6.84 -7.71
CA ASN A 78 -4.21 -6.28 -9.05
C ASN A 78 -4.19 -7.36 -10.11
N THR A 79 -4.93 -7.14 -11.20
CA THR A 79 -4.90 -7.99 -12.39
C THR A 79 -4.35 -7.18 -13.55
N GLU A 80 -3.28 -7.69 -14.15
CA GLU A 80 -2.62 -7.06 -15.29
C GLU A 80 -2.49 -8.02 -16.46
N GLN A 81 -2.26 -7.45 -17.63
CA GLN A 81 -2.06 -8.17 -18.87
C GLN A 81 -0.84 -7.61 -19.61
N GLY A 82 -0.06 -8.48 -20.20
CA GLY A 82 1.11 -8.07 -20.93
C GLY A 82 1.59 -9.12 -21.92
N ARG A 83 2.55 -8.71 -22.77
CA ARG A 83 3.24 -9.63 -23.67
C ARG A 83 4.65 -9.86 -23.17
N TYR A 84 4.95 -11.11 -22.85
CA TYR A 84 6.22 -11.53 -22.31
C TYR A 84 6.86 -12.59 -23.17
N ARG A 85 8.18 -12.65 -23.16
CA ARG A 85 8.96 -13.67 -23.86
C ARG A 85 9.59 -14.60 -22.85
N ALA A 86 9.49 -15.89 -23.08
CA ALA A 86 10.29 -16.85 -22.34
C ALA A 86 11.77 -16.73 -22.76
N ASN A 87 12.67 -16.80 -21.79
CA ASN A 87 14.09 -16.90 -22.05
C ASN A 87 14.44 -18.31 -22.59
N ARG A 88 15.72 -18.54 -22.95
CA ARG A 88 16.18 -19.84 -23.46
C ARG A 88 16.01 -21.02 -22.50
N GLN A 89 15.82 -20.72 -21.22
CA GLN A 89 15.60 -21.71 -20.16
C GLN A 89 14.11 -21.97 -19.89
N GLY A 90 13.20 -21.31 -20.62
CA GLY A 90 11.77 -21.43 -20.45
C GLY A 90 11.18 -20.56 -19.33
N PHE A 91 11.95 -19.62 -18.76
CA PHE A 91 11.46 -18.71 -17.74
C PHE A 91 10.84 -17.45 -18.35
N ILE A 92 9.71 -17.04 -17.81
CA ILE A 92 9.07 -15.76 -18.11
C ILE A 92 9.28 -14.84 -16.91
N VAL A 93 9.98 -13.73 -17.13
CA VAL A 93 10.16 -12.68 -16.11
C VAL A 93 9.12 -11.61 -16.34
N VAL A 94 8.34 -11.32 -15.30
CA VAL A 94 7.25 -10.35 -15.30
C VAL A 94 7.59 -9.20 -14.37
N HIS A 95 7.46 -7.98 -14.87
CA HIS A 95 7.61 -6.75 -14.10
C HIS A 95 6.23 -6.08 -13.97
N PRO A 96 5.49 -6.32 -12.89
CA PRO A 96 4.21 -5.68 -12.66
C PRO A 96 4.34 -4.17 -12.47
N ALA A 97 3.22 -3.48 -12.62
CA ALA A 97 3.17 -2.02 -12.49
C ALA A 97 3.43 -1.56 -11.05
N TYR A 98 3.01 -2.37 -10.06
CA TYR A 98 3.08 -2.01 -8.64
C TYR A 98 3.94 -3.00 -7.85
N TRP A 99 4.68 -2.46 -6.87
CA TRP A 99 5.55 -3.21 -5.96
C TRP A 99 5.51 -2.60 -4.54
N PRO A 100 5.94 -3.29 -3.47
CA PRO A 100 6.48 -4.64 -3.45
C PRO A 100 5.43 -5.69 -3.80
N ILE A 101 5.84 -6.73 -4.54
CA ILE A 101 5.00 -7.89 -4.82
C ILE A 101 5.10 -8.83 -3.61
N LEU A 102 3.95 -9.26 -3.10
CA LEU A 102 3.85 -10.15 -1.94
C LEU A 102 3.54 -11.57 -2.37
N GLU A 103 2.62 -11.73 -3.32
CA GLU A 103 2.11 -13.02 -3.76
C GLU A 103 1.62 -12.94 -5.20
N VAL A 104 1.69 -14.04 -5.94
CA VAL A 104 1.04 -14.21 -7.23
C VAL A 104 -0.10 -15.21 -7.07
N ASP A 105 -1.32 -14.72 -7.19
CA ASP A 105 -2.55 -15.50 -7.04
C ASP A 105 -2.77 -16.41 -8.24
N SER A 106 -2.63 -15.86 -9.44
CA SER A 106 -2.85 -16.58 -10.68
C SER A 106 -1.96 -16.07 -11.80
N PHE A 107 -1.58 -16.98 -12.67
CA PHE A 107 -0.87 -16.67 -13.91
C PHE A 107 -1.42 -17.53 -15.06
N ALA A 108 -1.75 -16.91 -16.17
CA ALA A 108 -2.26 -17.60 -17.34
C ALA A 108 -1.56 -17.12 -18.62
N ILE A 109 -1.23 -18.06 -19.51
CA ILE A 109 -0.58 -17.82 -20.79
C ILE A 109 -1.59 -18.08 -21.90
N GLY A 110 -1.61 -17.24 -22.95
CA GLY A 110 -2.37 -17.49 -24.17
C GLY A 110 -3.79 -16.91 -24.17
N SER A 111 -4.13 -16.00 -23.24
CA SER A 111 -5.43 -15.31 -23.32
C SER A 111 -5.41 -14.26 -24.44
N LEU A 112 -5.61 -14.71 -25.67
CA LEU A 112 -5.80 -13.82 -26.81
C LEU A 112 -7.27 -13.34 -26.84
N PRO A 113 -7.52 -12.09 -27.29
CA PRO A 113 -8.84 -11.71 -27.77
C PRO A 113 -9.15 -12.58 -29.00
N GLY A 114 -9.87 -13.65 -28.85
CA GLY A 114 -10.15 -14.57 -29.97
C GLY A 114 -10.46 -16.00 -29.59
N GLY A 115 -10.54 -16.34 -28.29
CA GLY A 115 -11.20 -17.57 -27.83
C GLY A 115 -10.29 -18.79 -27.63
N GLN A 116 -8.98 -18.62 -27.51
CA GLN A 116 -8.14 -19.73 -27.01
C GLN A 116 -8.26 -19.84 -25.49
N THR A 117 -8.40 -21.06 -25.01
CA THR A 117 -8.43 -21.33 -23.56
C THR A 117 -7.05 -20.99 -22.97
N PRO A 118 -6.95 -20.07 -22.00
CA PRO A 118 -5.67 -19.75 -21.37
C PRO A 118 -5.12 -20.96 -20.61
N ILE A 119 -3.81 -21.14 -20.69
CA ILE A 119 -3.09 -22.15 -19.90
C ILE A 119 -2.81 -21.54 -18.53
N THR A 120 -3.45 -22.07 -17.49
CA THR A 120 -3.18 -21.62 -16.12
C THR A 120 -1.90 -22.29 -15.61
N VAL A 121 -1.00 -21.48 -15.07
CA VAL A 121 0.22 -21.92 -14.39
C VAL A 121 -0.03 -21.85 -12.89
N SER A 122 0.33 -22.92 -12.17
CA SER A 122 0.21 -22.93 -10.70
C SER A 122 1.06 -21.82 -10.07
N SER A 123 0.52 -21.14 -9.07
CA SER A 123 1.25 -20.12 -8.31
C SER A 123 2.53 -20.67 -7.65
N SER A 124 2.59 -21.98 -7.35
CA SER A 124 3.80 -22.65 -6.87
C SER A 124 4.97 -22.63 -7.86
N ASN A 125 4.70 -22.36 -9.13
CA ASN A 125 5.71 -22.19 -10.19
C ASN A 125 6.10 -20.71 -10.40
N CYS A 126 5.62 -19.81 -9.55
CA CYS A 126 5.93 -18.41 -9.56
C CYS A 126 6.92 -18.10 -8.44
N TRP A 127 8.12 -17.65 -8.82
CA TRP A 127 9.12 -17.17 -7.86
C TRP A 127 8.96 -15.67 -7.70
N VAL A 128 8.54 -15.24 -6.51
CA VAL A 128 8.25 -13.84 -6.21
C VAL A 128 9.50 -13.14 -5.66
N GLU A 129 9.82 -11.99 -6.26
CA GLU A 129 10.81 -11.04 -5.81
C GLU A 129 10.11 -9.69 -5.55
N SER A 130 10.76 -8.78 -4.85
CA SER A 130 10.12 -7.51 -4.46
C SER A 130 9.56 -6.69 -5.65
N ARG A 131 10.21 -6.74 -6.83
CA ARG A 131 9.86 -5.90 -8.00
C ARG A 131 9.49 -6.68 -9.25
N GLN A 132 9.65 -7.98 -9.22
CA GLN A 132 9.37 -8.87 -10.34
C GLN A 132 8.96 -10.24 -9.82
N PHE A 133 8.39 -11.04 -10.67
CA PHE A 133 8.28 -12.47 -10.42
C PHE A 133 8.67 -13.24 -11.66
N THR A 134 9.21 -14.44 -11.45
CA THR A 134 9.65 -15.35 -12.50
C THR A 134 8.72 -16.55 -12.52
N VAL A 135 8.18 -16.85 -13.68
CA VAL A 135 7.32 -18.02 -13.90
C VAL A 135 8.12 -19.10 -14.59
N THR A 136 8.13 -20.28 -13.97
CA THR A 136 8.71 -21.47 -14.57
C THR A 136 7.63 -22.19 -15.37
N ALA A 137 7.64 -22.03 -16.67
CA ALA A 137 6.78 -22.79 -17.58
C ALA A 137 7.41 -24.16 -17.85
N ASN A 138 7.41 -25.07 -16.88
CA ASN A 138 7.93 -26.42 -17.10
C ASN A 138 6.99 -27.20 -18.02
N ALA A 139 7.58 -27.95 -18.97
CA ALA A 139 6.88 -28.82 -19.91
C ALA A 139 5.91 -29.80 -19.23
N SER A 140 6.15 -30.20 -17.98
CA SER A 140 5.27 -31.09 -17.22
C SER A 140 3.93 -30.47 -16.80
N THR A 141 3.84 -29.15 -16.68
CA THR A 141 2.55 -28.45 -16.36
C THR A 141 1.74 -28.19 -17.63
N LEU A 142 2.37 -28.26 -18.80
CA LEU A 142 1.76 -28.03 -20.10
C LEU A 142 1.29 -29.33 -20.79
N THR A 143 1.57 -30.49 -20.22
CA THR A 143 1.22 -31.79 -20.80
C THR A 143 -0.27 -32.10 -20.85
N THR A 144 -1.11 -31.33 -20.18
CA THR A 144 -2.57 -31.50 -20.23
C THR A 144 -3.26 -30.81 -21.41
N VAL A 145 -2.57 -29.98 -22.17
CA VAL A 145 -3.18 -29.12 -23.22
C VAL A 145 -2.47 -29.24 -24.58
N GLY A 146 -2.02 -30.43 -24.95
CA GLY A 146 -1.39 -30.67 -26.25
C GLY A 146 0.04 -30.14 -26.36
N PRO A 147 0.74 -30.38 -27.47
CA PRO A 147 2.18 -30.19 -27.58
C PRO A 147 2.57 -28.72 -27.75
N LEU A 148 2.44 -27.91 -26.69
CA LEU A 148 3.12 -26.64 -26.57
C LEU A 148 4.44 -26.91 -25.83
N ASP A 149 5.36 -27.61 -26.52
CA ASP A 149 6.74 -27.76 -26.06
C ASP A 149 7.45 -26.41 -26.26
N PHE A 150 7.44 -25.57 -25.23
CA PHE A 150 8.15 -24.29 -25.25
C PHE A 150 9.67 -24.45 -25.39
N GLY A 151 10.22 -25.65 -25.14
CA GLY A 151 11.65 -25.94 -25.25
C GLY A 151 12.08 -26.45 -26.59
N SER A 152 11.24 -27.23 -27.30
CA SER A 152 11.65 -27.94 -28.53
C SER A 152 11.21 -27.26 -29.83
N MET A 153 10.25 -26.35 -29.83
CA MET A 153 9.68 -25.76 -31.05
C MET A 153 10.07 -24.30 -31.34
N GLY A 154 11.15 -23.78 -30.80
CA GLY A 154 11.62 -22.44 -31.18
C GLY A 154 10.73 -21.27 -30.70
N TYR A 155 9.76 -21.52 -29.82
CA TYR A 155 8.88 -20.47 -29.23
C TYR A 155 9.59 -19.58 -28.22
N THR A 156 10.83 -19.84 -27.87
CA THR A 156 11.64 -19.06 -26.94
C THR A 156 11.79 -17.58 -27.30
N ASN A 157 11.41 -17.19 -28.51
CA ASN A 157 11.51 -15.81 -28.97
C ASN A 157 10.16 -15.17 -29.31
N GLN A 158 9.04 -15.91 -29.23
CA GLN A 158 7.72 -15.34 -29.45
C GLN A 158 7.15 -14.72 -28.17
N ALA A 159 6.61 -13.50 -28.29
CA ALA A 159 5.92 -12.86 -27.18
C ALA A 159 4.58 -13.54 -26.94
N GLN A 160 4.41 -14.09 -25.75
CA GLN A 160 3.17 -14.70 -25.29
C GLN A 160 2.34 -13.65 -24.56
N PHE A 161 1.03 -13.68 -24.77
CA PHE A 161 0.11 -12.86 -24.03
C PHE A 161 -0.17 -13.54 -22.68
N CYS A 162 0.05 -12.81 -21.60
CA CYS A 162 -0.13 -13.33 -20.24
C CYS A 162 -1.09 -12.44 -19.48
N THR A 163 -1.94 -13.07 -18.64
CA THR A 163 -2.77 -12.41 -17.65
C THR A 163 -2.35 -12.92 -16.28
N TYR A 164 -2.20 -12.05 -15.32
CA TYR A 164 -1.81 -12.43 -13.98
C TYR A 164 -2.46 -11.55 -12.93
N THR A 165 -2.76 -12.18 -11.78
CA THR A 165 -3.28 -11.53 -10.58
C THR A 165 -2.27 -11.67 -9.48
N TYR A 166 -1.97 -10.59 -8.79
CA TYR A 166 -0.97 -10.55 -7.74
C TYR A 166 -1.38 -9.60 -6.61
N VAL A 167 -0.84 -9.84 -5.43
CA VAL A 167 -0.95 -8.96 -4.27
C VAL A 167 0.30 -8.10 -4.18
N ASN A 168 0.15 -6.79 -4.09
CA ASN A 168 1.26 -5.85 -3.90
C ASN A 168 0.98 -4.88 -2.76
N GLY A 169 2.02 -4.17 -2.32
CA GLY A 169 1.94 -3.12 -1.31
C GLY A 169 2.21 -3.62 0.11
N PHE A 170 1.81 -2.85 1.10
CA PHE A 170 2.03 -3.14 2.51
C PHE A 170 0.72 -3.43 3.21
N ALA A 171 0.67 -4.47 4.04
CA ALA A 171 -0.50 -4.74 4.87
C ALA A 171 -0.84 -3.51 5.73
N ASN A 172 -2.09 -3.08 5.69
CA ASN A 172 -2.61 -1.99 6.51
C ASN A 172 -4.08 -2.26 6.82
N THR A 173 -4.37 -2.54 8.07
CA THR A 173 -5.68 -2.98 8.54
C THR A 173 -5.95 -2.43 9.94
N THR A 174 -7.02 -2.85 10.56
CA THR A 174 -7.36 -2.53 11.94
C THR A 174 -7.69 -3.79 12.72
N LEU A 175 -7.57 -3.74 14.04
CA LEU A 175 -8.12 -4.79 14.90
C LEU A 175 -9.64 -4.83 14.75
N ALA A 176 -10.17 -5.99 14.40
CA ALA A 176 -11.62 -6.22 14.31
C ALA A 176 -12.26 -6.37 15.70
N ALA A 177 -11.49 -6.87 16.66
CA ALA A 177 -11.89 -7.01 18.06
C ALA A 177 -10.77 -6.52 18.98
N SER A 178 -11.11 -6.19 20.23
CA SER A 178 -10.10 -5.88 21.25
C SER A 178 -9.23 -7.11 21.52
N ALA A 179 -7.94 -6.88 21.76
CA ALA A 179 -6.97 -7.90 22.13
C ALA A 179 -6.48 -7.64 23.55
N SER A 180 -6.51 -8.68 24.40
CA SER A 180 -6.02 -8.58 25.78
C SER A 180 -4.50 -8.68 25.84
N ALA A 181 -3.87 -8.11 26.85
CA ALA A 181 -2.49 -8.44 27.17
C ALA A 181 -2.31 -9.95 27.32
N SER A 182 -1.16 -10.46 26.93
CA SER A 182 -0.84 -11.90 26.88
C SER A 182 -1.61 -12.72 25.84
N ALA A 183 -2.43 -12.09 24.97
CA ALA A 183 -3.03 -12.81 23.86
C ALA A 183 -1.95 -13.33 22.90
N THR A 184 -2.15 -14.54 22.35
CA THR A 184 -1.29 -15.18 21.36
C THR A 184 -1.86 -15.15 19.94
N SER A 185 -2.96 -14.43 19.78
CA SER A 185 -3.58 -14.17 18.48
C SER A 185 -4.30 -12.82 18.49
N ILE A 186 -4.41 -12.22 17.33
CA ILE A 186 -5.16 -10.97 17.09
C ILE A 186 -6.16 -11.19 15.96
N GLN A 187 -7.30 -10.51 16.03
CA GLN A 187 -8.28 -10.53 14.96
C GLN A 187 -8.23 -9.21 14.19
N VAL A 188 -8.02 -9.29 12.87
CA VAL A 188 -7.94 -8.13 11.99
C VAL A 188 -9.16 -8.02 11.08
N ALA A 189 -9.44 -6.82 10.60
CA ALA A 189 -10.55 -6.56 9.68
C ALA A 189 -10.29 -7.13 8.28
N SER A 190 -9.02 -7.12 7.84
CA SER A 190 -8.61 -7.71 6.56
C SER A 190 -7.22 -8.32 6.71
N ALA A 191 -7.03 -9.49 6.12
CA ALA A 191 -5.75 -10.18 6.05
C ALA A 191 -4.99 -9.93 4.74
N THR A 192 -5.49 -9.08 3.85
CA THR A 192 -4.86 -8.79 2.56
C THR A 192 -3.45 -8.24 2.75
N GLY A 193 -2.48 -8.86 2.09
CA GLY A 193 -1.06 -8.49 2.16
C GLY A 193 -0.34 -8.94 3.44
N ILE A 194 -1.00 -9.72 4.28
CA ILE A 194 -0.38 -10.36 5.44
C ILE A 194 0.13 -11.74 5.04
N TYR A 195 1.31 -12.11 5.49
CA TYR A 195 1.90 -13.44 5.27
C TYR A 195 2.57 -13.99 6.54
N ALA A 196 2.74 -15.29 6.58
CA ALA A 196 3.39 -15.97 7.70
C ALA A 196 4.85 -15.49 7.87
N GLY A 197 5.24 -15.18 9.09
CA GLY A 197 6.56 -14.62 9.41
C GLY A 197 6.68 -13.10 9.19
N GLN A 198 5.61 -12.41 8.78
CA GLN A 198 5.63 -10.97 8.59
C GLN A 198 5.62 -10.23 9.94
N PRO A 199 6.47 -9.21 10.13
CA PRO A 199 6.33 -8.28 11.25
C PRO A 199 5.19 -7.29 10.97
N LEU A 200 4.30 -7.12 11.94
CA LEU A 200 3.26 -6.09 11.96
C LEU A 200 3.43 -5.22 13.18
N THR A 201 3.10 -3.95 13.07
CA THR A 201 3.06 -3.03 14.21
C THR A 201 1.62 -2.66 14.54
N ILE A 202 1.24 -2.81 15.80
CA ILE A 202 -0.03 -2.35 16.36
C ILE A 202 0.20 -0.93 16.86
N TRP A 203 -0.42 0.06 16.22
CA TRP A 203 -0.19 1.47 16.48
C TRP A 203 -1.22 2.01 17.47
N ASP A 204 -0.89 1.96 18.76
CA ASP A 204 -1.78 2.32 19.87
C ASP A 204 -1.10 3.29 20.86
N GLY A 205 -0.58 4.40 20.34
CA GLY A 205 0.04 5.44 21.15
C GLY A 205 1.19 4.90 22.00
N SER A 206 1.07 5.04 23.33
CA SER A 206 2.08 4.55 24.28
C SER A 206 2.14 3.02 24.39
N SER A 207 1.09 2.33 23.93
CA SER A 207 1.00 0.85 23.90
C SER A 207 1.38 0.25 22.54
N THR A 208 2.02 1.05 21.67
CA THR A 208 2.48 0.56 20.37
C THR A 208 3.48 -0.57 20.53
N GLU A 209 3.22 -1.71 19.89
CA GLU A 209 4.12 -2.86 19.89
C GLU A 209 4.18 -3.54 18.53
N SER A 210 5.29 -4.25 18.27
CA SER A 210 5.47 -5.02 17.06
C SER A 210 5.30 -6.50 17.35
N VAL A 211 4.53 -7.17 16.50
CA VAL A 211 4.24 -8.59 16.58
C VAL A 211 4.68 -9.28 15.28
N MET A 212 5.05 -10.54 15.38
CA MET A 212 5.40 -11.36 14.22
C MET A 212 4.34 -12.42 14.02
N ILE A 213 3.80 -12.51 12.81
CA ILE A 213 2.82 -13.53 12.46
C ILE A 213 3.46 -14.91 12.51
N ALA A 214 2.81 -15.85 13.17
CA ALA A 214 3.32 -17.20 13.30
C ALA A 214 3.44 -17.90 11.94
N SER A 215 4.48 -18.70 11.76
CA SER A 215 4.68 -19.51 10.55
C SER A 215 3.60 -20.56 10.30
N SER A 216 2.82 -20.90 11.34
CA SER A 216 1.68 -21.81 11.25
C SER A 216 0.42 -21.20 10.66
N TRP A 217 0.40 -19.89 10.40
CA TRP A 217 -0.77 -19.23 9.81
C TRP A 217 -0.97 -19.68 8.35
N ASN A 218 -2.20 -19.98 8.00
CA ASN A 218 -2.58 -20.58 6.71
C ASN A 218 -2.83 -19.59 5.57
N GLY A 219 -2.66 -18.27 5.82
CA GLY A 219 -2.85 -17.23 4.80
C GLY A 219 -4.29 -16.78 4.57
N THR A 220 -5.31 -17.43 5.13
CA THR A 220 -6.71 -17.16 4.79
C THR A 220 -7.56 -16.61 5.94
N SER A 221 -7.19 -16.89 7.19
CA SER A 221 -7.94 -16.47 8.37
C SER A 221 -7.65 -15.01 8.74
N THR A 222 -8.68 -14.27 9.14
CA THR A 222 -8.53 -12.95 9.77
C THR A 222 -8.10 -13.02 11.24
N THR A 223 -8.07 -14.22 11.84
CA THR A 223 -7.44 -14.46 13.13
C THR A 223 -5.99 -14.83 12.89
N LEU A 224 -5.09 -13.97 13.31
CA LEU A 224 -3.66 -14.08 13.10
C LEU A 224 -2.99 -14.62 14.35
N PRO A 225 -2.44 -15.83 14.36
CA PRO A 225 -1.59 -16.29 15.45
C PRO A 225 -0.27 -15.51 15.42
N ILE A 226 0.23 -15.13 16.58
CA ILE A 226 1.48 -14.37 16.75
C ILE A 226 2.49 -15.19 17.53
N ASN A 227 3.78 -15.02 17.19
CA ASN A 227 4.87 -15.80 17.81
C ASN A 227 5.10 -15.46 19.28
N THR A 228 4.84 -14.19 19.64
CA THR A 228 5.06 -13.69 21.01
C THR A 228 3.74 -13.12 21.50
N ALA A 229 3.35 -13.45 22.72
CA ALA A 229 2.14 -12.90 23.33
C ALA A 229 2.23 -11.37 23.44
N LEU A 230 1.08 -10.69 23.30
CA LEU A 230 0.98 -9.24 23.41
C LEU A 230 1.45 -8.77 24.80
N THR A 231 2.18 -7.68 24.81
CA THR A 231 2.60 -6.99 26.05
C THR A 231 1.47 -6.15 26.60
N TYR A 232 0.73 -5.49 25.72
CA TYR A 232 -0.33 -4.54 26.05
C TYR A 232 -1.69 -5.06 25.62
N ALA A 233 -2.74 -4.49 26.23
CA ALA A 233 -4.10 -4.65 25.75
C ALA A 233 -4.40 -3.57 24.71
N HIS A 234 -5.10 -3.94 23.63
CA HIS A 234 -5.45 -3.05 22.53
C HIS A 234 -6.96 -3.02 22.30
N ALA A 235 -7.51 -1.84 22.05
CA ALA A 235 -8.90 -1.68 21.70
C ALA A 235 -9.17 -2.15 20.25
N SER A 236 -10.44 -2.42 19.93
CA SER A 236 -10.87 -2.59 18.54
C SER A 236 -10.62 -1.31 17.72
N ALA A 237 -10.52 -1.44 16.41
CA ALA A 237 -10.25 -0.37 15.45
C ALA A 237 -8.85 0.28 15.55
N VAL A 238 -7.97 -0.21 16.42
CA VAL A 238 -6.55 0.21 16.42
C VAL A 238 -5.89 -0.25 15.12
N ASN A 239 -5.03 0.60 14.54
CA ASN A 239 -4.34 0.31 13.29
C ASN A 239 -3.28 -0.78 13.49
N VAL A 240 -3.28 -1.74 12.58
CA VAL A 240 -2.30 -2.83 12.48
C VAL A 240 -1.68 -2.78 11.09
N SER A 241 -0.38 -2.56 11.01
CA SER A 241 0.23 -2.25 9.73
C SER A 241 1.66 -2.76 9.60
N ALA A 242 2.02 -3.18 8.38
CA ALA A 242 3.38 -3.38 7.91
C ALA A 242 3.93 -2.15 7.17
N LEU A 243 3.17 -1.05 7.10
CA LEU A 243 3.65 0.18 6.49
C LEU A 243 4.91 0.68 7.20
N PRO A 244 5.95 1.05 6.45
CA PRO A 244 7.13 1.67 7.03
C PRO A 244 6.77 2.92 7.84
N ALA A 245 7.40 3.10 8.99
CA ALA A 245 7.18 4.27 9.85
C ALA A 245 7.42 5.61 9.12
N THR A 246 8.33 5.62 8.13
CA THR A 246 8.62 6.77 7.27
C THR A 246 7.41 7.19 6.43
N VAL A 247 6.60 6.25 5.95
CA VAL A 247 5.36 6.54 5.21
C VAL A 247 4.33 7.18 6.16
N LYS A 248 4.16 6.63 7.35
CA LYS A 248 3.26 7.20 8.37
C LYS A 248 3.71 8.61 8.76
N GLN A 249 5.00 8.80 8.99
CA GLN A 249 5.57 10.12 9.29
C GLN A 249 5.31 11.12 8.16
N ALA A 250 5.49 10.71 6.91
CA ALA A 250 5.21 11.56 5.75
C ALA A 250 3.74 11.97 5.70
N VAL A 251 2.80 11.05 5.97
CA VAL A 251 1.37 11.37 6.00
C VAL A 251 1.04 12.37 7.12
N ILE A 252 1.67 12.26 8.29
CA ILE A 252 1.48 13.25 9.36
C ILE A 252 1.99 14.64 8.92
N HIS A 253 3.15 14.72 8.26
CA HIS A 253 3.63 15.98 7.68
C HIS A 253 2.66 16.56 6.64
N LEU A 254 2.05 15.71 5.79
CA LEU A 254 1.05 16.16 4.81
C LEU A 254 -0.22 16.71 5.50
N VAL A 255 -0.68 16.06 6.59
CA VAL A 255 -1.80 16.56 7.40
C VAL A 255 -1.46 17.93 8.00
N VAL A 256 -0.27 18.06 8.60
CA VAL A 256 0.18 19.33 9.21
C VAL A 256 0.32 20.42 8.16
N ALA A 257 0.88 20.11 6.99
CA ALA A 257 0.96 21.05 5.88
C ALA A 257 -0.42 21.54 5.44
N ALA A 258 -1.38 20.62 5.29
CA ALA A 258 -2.75 20.97 4.91
C ALA A 258 -3.47 21.86 5.95
N ILE A 259 -3.19 21.65 7.25
CA ILE A 259 -3.74 22.50 8.32
C ILE A 259 -3.12 23.90 8.28
N LYS A 260 -1.82 24.00 8.10
CA LYS A 260 -1.12 25.28 7.99
C LYS A 260 -1.62 26.09 6.78
N GLN A 261 -1.80 25.45 5.64
CA GLN A 261 -2.36 26.09 4.43
C GLN A 261 -3.78 26.64 4.64
N ARG A 262 -4.62 25.97 5.43
CA ARG A 262 -5.97 26.47 5.78
C ARG A 262 -5.92 27.74 6.63
N GLY A 263 -4.94 27.86 7.54
CA GLY A 263 -4.72 29.05 8.36
C GLY A 263 -4.28 30.28 7.56
N GLU A 264 -3.65 30.08 6.41
CA GLU A 264 -3.19 31.16 5.53
C GLU A 264 -4.32 31.80 4.70
N GLY A 265 -5.48 31.15 4.59
CA GLY A 265 -6.68 31.70 3.95
C GLY A 265 -7.45 32.74 4.80
N GLY A 266 -7.03 32.98 6.03
CA GLY A 266 -7.51 34.11 6.84
C GLY A 266 -6.92 35.40 6.28
N LEU A 267 -7.79 36.30 5.80
CA LEU A 267 -7.53 37.63 5.26
C LEU A 267 -6.35 38.29 5.95
N VAL A 268 -5.14 38.13 5.45
CA VAL A 268 -4.06 39.04 5.74
C VAL A 268 -4.42 40.30 4.95
N ILE A 269 -5.08 41.24 5.61
CA ILE A 269 -5.15 42.61 5.11
C ILE A 269 -3.69 43.05 5.11
N ALA A 270 -3.02 42.94 3.96
CA ALA A 270 -1.72 43.52 3.79
C ALA A 270 -1.85 44.99 4.11
N GLU A 271 -1.24 45.46 5.17
CA GLU A 271 -1.08 46.89 5.39
C GLU A 271 -0.43 47.46 4.16
N VAL A 272 -1.15 48.36 3.48
CA VAL A 272 -0.70 49.02 2.26
C VAL A 272 0.59 49.75 2.60
N GLY A 273 1.72 49.23 2.18
CA GLY A 273 3.03 49.86 2.35
C GLY A 273 4.12 49.05 3.05
N ALA A 274 3.84 47.87 3.57
CA ALA A 274 4.89 46.99 4.08
C ALA A 274 5.59 46.27 2.92
N PRO A 275 6.93 46.20 2.82
CA PRO A 275 7.60 45.32 1.87
C PRO A 275 7.15 43.90 2.19
N THR A 276 6.68 43.20 1.19
CA THR A 276 6.26 41.81 1.25
C THR A 276 7.45 40.95 1.68
N ALA A 277 7.69 40.88 2.99
CA ALA A 277 8.42 39.78 3.56
C ALA A 277 7.49 38.58 3.38
N ALA A 278 7.94 37.52 2.66
CA ALA A 278 7.29 36.25 2.61
C ALA A 278 6.90 35.87 4.04
N THR A 279 5.61 35.76 4.31
CA THR A 279 5.13 35.48 5.66
C THR A 279 5.73 34.14 6.10
N SER A 280 6.20 34.06 7.33
CA SER A 280 6.90 32.87 7.88
C SER A 280 6.10 31.57 7.74
N ASN A 281 4.80 31.65 7.48
CA ASN A 281 3.88 30.54 7.29
C ASN A 281 4.05 29.84 5.93
N ASP A 282 4.32 30.58 4.88
CA ASP A 282 4.55 30.02 3.53
C ASP A 282 5.80 29.12 3.51
N VAL A 283 6.82 29.49 4.27
CA VAL A 283 8.05 28.70 4.41
C VAL A 283 7.81 27.44 5.24
N THR A 284 6.93 27.48 6.25
CA THR A 284 6.68 26.33 7.14
C THR A 284 5.78 25.27 6.51
N SER A 285 4.73 25.66 5.77
CA SER A 285 3.88 24.71 5.04
C SER A 285 4.65 24.06 3.89
N SER A 286 5.47 24.82 3.18
CA SER A 286 6.36 24.30 2.13
C SER A 286 7.42 23.34 2.68
N SER A 287 7.93 23.58 3.91
CA SER A 287 8.91 22.70 4.54
C SER A 287 8.33 21.34 4.93
N ASP A 288 7.10 21.30 5.47
CA ASP A 288 6.43 20.04 5.79
C ASP A 288 6.12 19.22 4.53
N LEU A 289 5.68 19.88 3.45
CA LEU A 289 5.44 19.24 2.17
C LEU A 289 6.73 18.70 1.56
N ALA A 290 7.83 19.47 1.62
CA ALA A 290 9.14 19.03 1.15
C ALA A 290 9.64 17.83 1.97
N ARG A 291 9.50 17.89 3.30
CA ARG A 291 9.88 16.79 4.19
C ARG A 291 9.08 15.52 3.92
N ALA A 292 7.77 15.64 3.69
CA ALA A 292 6.94 14.49 3.31
C ALA A 292 7.43 13.87 2.00
N ARG A 293 7.76 14.66 0.99
CA ARG A 293 8.30 14.17 -0.29
C ARG A 293 9.63 13.47 -0.12
N ASP A 294 10.53 14.01 0.69
CA ASP A 294 11.82 13.39 0.99
C ASP A 294 11.63 12.01 1.64
N LEU A 295 10.72 11.88 2.61
CA LEU A 295 10.41 10.63 3.29
C LEU A 295 9.79 9.60 2.33
N LEU A 296 9.00 10.06 1.37
CA LEU A 296 8.34 9.20 0.37
C LEU A 296 9.25 8.86 -0.81
N HIS A 297 10.40 9.53 -0.96
CA HIS A 297 11.28 9.35 -2.11
C HIS A 297 11.72 7.89 -2.31
N ALA A 298 11.96 7.15 -1.22
CA ALA A 298 12.35 5.73 -1.27
C ALA A 298 11.25 4.82 -1.85
N PHE A 299 10.00 5.27 -1.88
CA PHE A 299 8.83 4.54 -2.34
C PHE A 299 8.33 5.00 -3.72
N LEU A 300 9.02 5.94 -4.36
CA LEU A 300 8.69 6.39 -5.71
C LEU A 300 8.80 5.22 -6.68
N GLN A 301 7.67 4.87 -7.29
CA GLN A 301 7.63 3.92 -8.38
C GLN A 301 7.78 4.70 -9.69
N VAL A 302 9.02 4.99 -10.05
CA VAL A 302 9.31 5.60 -11.34
C VAL A 302 9.03 4.55 -12.41
N TRP A 303 8.05 4.82 -13.25
CA TRP A 303 7.79 4.02 -14.44
C TRP A 303 9.01 4.10 -15.34
N GLY A 304 9.90 3.13 -15.19
CA GLY A 304 11.00 2.96 -16.12
C GLY A 304 10.42 2.54 -17.48
N ARG A 305 10.24 3.51 -18.36
CA ARG A 305 10.15 3.21 -19.79
C ARG A 305 11.53 2.69 -20.21
N THR A 306 11.71 1.39 -20.27
CA THR A 306 12.76 0.77 -21.07
C THR A 306 12.13 0.18 -22.32
#